data_94f9972bebb4e9094e1c9405d0b8be34
#
_entry.id   94f9972bebb4e9094e1c9405d0b8be34
#
_cell.length_a   1.000
_cell.length_b   1.000
_cell.length_c   1.000
_cell.angle_alpha   90.00
_cell.angle_beta   90.00
_cell.angle_gamma   90.00
#
_symmetry.space_group_name_H-M   'P 1'
#
loop_
_entity.id
_entity.type
_entity.pdbx_description
1 polymer ?
#
loop_
_entity_poly.entity_id
_entity_poly.type
_entity_poly.pdbx_seq_one_letter_code
_entity_poly.pdbx_strand_id
1 'polypeptide(L)'
;MQGQANHFYRLAKERIPYPTQRYVGETERLYGVLDKALAGKEYLVGNKYSVADIANFSWVNVSYFAGVDLKQFPNVEKWWARINARPAVQKGLHVPNAPSVTNDAFLKKQQEDSEAQQKEKDLKEHLGKAKSQYNYKYSSP
;
A
#
# COMPACT_ATOMS: atom_id res chain seq x y z
N MET A 1 -11.10 3.78 -1.28
CA MET A 1 -10.51 4.28 -0.01
C MET A 1 -9.04 4.65 -0.16
N GLN A 2 -8.20 3.82 -0.77
CA GLN A 2 -6.75 4.09 -0.89
C GLN A 2 -6.41 5.39 -1.63
N GLY A 3 -7.16 5.81 -2.65
CA GLY A 3 -6.96 7.11 -3.29
C GLY A 3 -7.09 8.29 -2.33
N GLN A 4 -8.04 8.22 -1.39
CA GLN A 4 -8.17 9.22 -0.32
C GLN A 4 -7.02 9.11 0.71
N ALA A 5 -6.57 7.89 1.02
CA ALA A 5 -5.39 7.69 1.85
C ALA A 5 -4.16 8.34 1.20
N ASN A 6 -3.92 8.12 -0.09
CA ASN A 6 -2.85 8.77 -0.84
C ASN A 6 -2.91 10.30 -0.69
N HIS A 7 -4.11 10.88 -0.83
CA HIS A 7 -4.29 12.33 -0.72
C HIS A 7 -3.96 12.83 0.70
N PHE A 8 -4.67 12.36 1.71
CA PHE A 8 -4.57 12.91 3.07
C PHE A 8 -3.27 12.50 3.79
N TYR A 9 -2.74 11.33 3.51
CA TYR A 9 -1.47 10.90 4.11
C TYR A 9 -0.27 11.58 3.45
N ARG A 10 -0.27 11.73 2.11
CA ARG A 10 0.96 12.13 1.39
C ARG A 10 0.87 13.46 0.65
N LEU A 11 -0.24 13.76 -0.01
CA LEU A 11 -0.34 14.86 -0.97
C LEU A 11 -0.91 16.14 -0.36
N ALA A 12 -1.81 16.04 0.61
CA ALA A 12 -2.43 17.21 1.23
C ALA A 12 -1.37 18.12 1.85
N LYS A 13 -1.48 19.42 1.59
CA LYS A 13 -0.58 20.44 2.18
C LYS A 13 -0.83 20.57 3.68
N GLU A 14 -2.09 20.55 4.08
CA GLU A 14 -2.52 20.58 5.48
C GLU A 14 -2.60 19.15 6.04
N ARG A 15 -2.04 18.95 7.22
CA ARG A 15 -2.06 17.66 7.93
C ARG A 15 -3.28 17.56 8.82
N ILE A 16 -4.37 17.00 8.30
CA ILE A 16 -5.63 16.83 9.03
C ILE A 16 -5.68 15.41 9.62
N PRO A 17 -5.68 15.25 10.96
CA PRO A 17 -5.55 13.94 11.59
C PRO A 17 -6.72 12.99 11.27
N TYR A 18 -7.96 13.48 11.34
CA TYR A 18 -9.15 12.65 11.16
C TYR A 18 -9.20 11.94 9.81
N PRO A 19 -9.18 12.62 8.63
CA PRO A 19 -9.19 11.94 7.35
C PRO A 19 -7.93 11.08 7.13
N THR A 20 -6.77 11.50 7.64
CA THR A 20 -5.54 10.70 7.53
C THR A 20 -5.74 9.32 8.17
N GLN A 21 -6.12 9.25 9.45
CA GLN A 21 -6.36 7.98 10.13
C GLN A 21 -7.54 7.21 9.55
N ARG A 22 -8.63 7.91 9.19
CA ARG A 22 -9.85 7.31 8.65
C ARG A 22 -9.59 6.53 7.36
N TYR A 23 -8.87 7.14 6.42
CA TYR A 23 -8.65 6.54 5.11
C TYR A 23 -7.49 5.55 5.09
N VAL A 24 -6.40 5.81 5.81
CA VAL A 24 -5.30 4.84 5.95
C VAL A 24 -5.81 3.61 6.69
N GLY A 25 -6.52 3.79 7.81
CA GLY A 25 -7.05 2.67 8.57
C GLY A 25 -8.06 1.83 7.79
N GLU A 26 -8.96 2.45 7.03
CA GLU A 26 -9.88 1.70 6.17
C GLU A 26 -9.14 0.95 5.05
N THR A 27 -8.06 1.53 4.52
CA THR A 27 -7.20 0.84 3.56
C THR A 27 -6.53 -0.38 4.18
N GLU A 28 -5.98 -0.25 5.41
CA GLU A 28 -5.42 -1.38 6.16
C GLU A 28 -6.47 -2.48 6.40
N ARG A 29 -7.70 -2.10 6.77
CA ARG A 29 -8.81 -3.05 6.94
C ARG A 29 -9.10 -3.83 5.66
N LEU A 30 -9.15 -3.15 4.51
CA LEU A 30 -9.37 -3.79 3.21
C LEU A 30 -8.22 -4.73 2.83
N TYR A 31 -6.99 -4.38 3.17
CA TYR A 31 -5.84 -5.26 2.98
C TYR A 31 -5.92 -6.51 3.87
N GLY A 32 -6.43 -6.38 5.09
CA GLY A 32 -6.70 -7.55 5.93
C GLY A 32 -7.75 -8.49 5.34
N VAL A 33 -8.79 -7.95 4.69
CA VAL A 33 -9.77 -8.77 3.96
C VAL A 33 -9.10 -9.49 2.79
N LEU A 34 -8.25 -8.78 2.03
CA LEU A 34 -7.49 -9.34 0.92
C LEU A 34 -6.51 -10.42 1.40
N ASP A 35 -5.83 -10.17 2.51
CA ASP A 35 -4.87 -11.12 3.11
C ASP A 35 -5.53 -12.44 3.49
N LYS A 36 -6.71 -12.38 4.12
CA LYS A 36 -7.51 -13.57 4.40
C LYS A 36 -7.98 -14.29 3.15
N ALA A 37 -8.44 -13.55 2.15
CA ALA A 37 -8.90 -14.13 0.89
C ALA A 37 -7.78 -14.89 0.16
N LEU A 38 -6.52 -14.48 0.36
CA LEU A 38 -5.32 -15.09 -0.22
C LEU A 38 -4.72 -16.21 0.65
N ALA A 39 -5.23 -16.45 1.85
CA ALA A 39 -4.72 -17.51 2.72
C ALA A 39 -4.80 -18.89 2.02
N GLY A 40 -3.65 -19.55 1.86
CA GLY A 40 -3.54 -20.84 1.18
C GLY A 40 -3.74 -20.80 -0.35
N LYS A 41 -3.74 -19.61 -0.95
CA LYS A 41 -3.94 -19.43 -2.40
C LYS A 41 -2.79 -18.68 -3.04
N GLU A 42 -2.56 -18.98 -4.31
CA GLU A 42 -1.60 -18.23 -5.13
C GLU A 42 -2.21 -16.99 -5.78
N TYR A 43 -3.51 -17.06 -6.13
CA TYR A 43 -4.27 -16.01 -6.82
C TYR A 43 -5.69 -15.93 -6.24
N LEU A 44 -6.37 -14.81 -6.50
CA LEU A 44 -7.67 -14.50 -5.89
C LEU A 44 -8.78 -15.45 -6.29
N VAL A 45 -8.85 -15.85 -7.56
CA VAL A 45 -9.95 -16.68 -8.10
C VAL A 45 -9.41 -17.95 -8.72
N GLY A 46 -9.94 -19.11 -8.28
CA GLY A 46 -9.64 -20.41 -8.85
C GLY A 46 -8.15 -20.78 -8.89
N ASN A 47 -7.35 -20.16 -8.04
CA ASN A 47 -5.89 -20.32 -7.97
C ASN A 47 -5.17 -20.09 -9.32
N LYS A 48 -5.75 -19.24 -10.17
CA LYS A 48 -5.21 -18.86 -11.49
C LYS A 48 -5.13 -17.34 -11.61
N TYR A 49 -4.06 -16.84 -12.23
CA TYR A 49 -3.91 -15.43 -12.53
C TYR A 49 -5.08 -14.93 -13.41
N SER A 50 -5.78 -13.92 -12.93
CA SER A 50 -7.02 -13.45 -13.53
C SER A 50 -7.14 -11.93 -13.52
N VAL A 51 -8.20 -11.40 -14.10
CA VAL A 51 -8.54 -9.97 -14.06
C VAL A 51 -8.70 -9.45 -12.62
N ALA A 52 -9.12 -10.30 -11.68
CA ALA A 52 -9.22 -9.93 -10.27
C ALA A 52 -7.85 -9.58 -9.69
N ASP A 53 -6.81 -10.34 -10.02
CA ASP A 53 -5.44 -10.07 -9.61
C ASP A 53 -4.91 -8.79 -10.27
N ILE A 54 -5.14 -8.61 -11.57
CA ILE A 54 -4.70 -7.42 -12.31
C ILE A 54 -5.31 -6.15 -11.73
N ALA A 55 -6.61 -6.15 -11.46
CA ALA A 55 -7.33 -4.99 -10.93
C ALA A 55 -6.85 -4.59 -9.51
N ASN A 56 -6.55 -5.56 -8.66
CA ASN A 56 -6.08 -5.30 -7.30
C ASN A 56 -4.58 -5.00 -7.23
N PHE A 57 -3.77 -5.59 -8.09
CA PHE A 57 -2.32 -5.43 -8.09
C PHE A 57 -1.89 -3.97 -8.20
N SER A 58 -2.51 -3.19 -9.08
CA SER A 58 -2.15 -1.78 -9.29
C SER A 58 -2.29 -0.96 -8.01
N TRP A 59 -3.31 -1.23 -7.20
CA TRP A 59 -3.50 -0.58 -5.91
C TRP A 59 -2.51 -1.05 -4.86
N VAL A 60 -2.29 -2.35 -4.76
CA VAL A 60 -1.32 -2.92 -3.80
C VAL A 60 0.10 -2.49 -4.12
N ASN A 61 0.42 -2.34 -5.41
CA ASN A 61 1.75 -1.93 -5.86
C ASN A 61 2.14 -0.47 -5.50
N VAL A 62 1.21 0.28 -4.93
CA VAL A 62 1.45 1.65 -4.40
C VAL A 62 1.04 1.78 -2.93
N SER A 63 1.07 0.69 -2.17
CA SER A 63 0.64 0.64 -0.77
C SER A 63 1.43 1.58 0.14
N TYR A 64 2.74 1.62 0.01
CA TYR A 64 3.60 2.51 0.80
C TYR A 64 3.31 3.98 0.55
N PHE A 65 2.89 4.33 -0.65
CA PHE A 65 2.47 5.70 -0.96
C PHE A 65 1.21 6.10 -0.18
N ALA A 66 0.36 5.14 0.14
CA ALA A 66 -0.83 5.32 0.98
C ALA A 66 -0.56 5.19 2.49
N GLY A 67 0.68 4.97 2.90
CA GLY A 67 1.05 4.77 4.30
C GLY A 67 0.77 3.35 4.83
N VAL A 68 0.56 2.37 3.95
CA VAL A 68 0.29 0.98 4.32
C VAL A 68 1.51 0.11 4.07
N ASP A 69 2.03 -0.52 5.13
CA ASP A 69 3.16 -1.44 5.06
C ASP A 69 2.66 -2.86 4.77
N LEU A 70 3.08 -3.43 3.63
CA LEU A 70 2.71 -4.80 3.22
C LEU A 70 3.19 -5.89 4.17
N LYS A 71 4.23 -5.65 4.96
CA LYS A 71 4.71 -6.62 5.97
C LYS A 71 3.66 -6.99 7.00
N GLN A 72 2.65 -6.15 7.19
CA GLN A 72 1.51 -6.45 8.06
C GLN A 72 0.54 -7.48 7.43
N PHE A 73 0.68 -7.77 6.14
CA PHE A 73 -0.23 -8.61 5.35
C PHE A 73 0.55 -9.65 4.56
N PRO A 74 1.05 -10.72 5.20
CA PRO A 74 2.03 -11.63 4.62
C PRO A 74 1.53 -12.40 3.39
N ASN A 75 0.23 -12.67 3.27
CA ASN A 75 -0.33 -13.32 2.09
C ASN A 75 -0.42 -12.33 0.92
N VAL A 76 -0.78 -11.07 1.19
CA VAL A 76 -0.79 -9.99 0.20
C VAL A 76 0.62 -9.70 -0.28
N GLU A 77 1.61 -9.65 0.63
CA GLU A 77 3.02 -9.42 0.27
C GLU A 77 3.54 -10.52 -0.68
N LYS A 78 3.28 -11.80 -0.36
CA LYS A 78 3.66 -12.94 -1.21
C LYS A 78 2.96 -12.91 -2.57
N TRP A 79 1.68 -12.59 -2.58
CA TRP A 79 0.88 -12.47 -3.80
C TRP A 79 1.37 -11.30 -4.66
N TRP A 80 1.62 -10.13 -4.06
CA TRP A 80 2.19 -8.98 -4.73
C TRP A 80 3.54 -9.30 -5.36
N ALA A 81 4.47 -9.90 -4.60
CA ALA A 81 5.80 -10.26 -5.10
C ALA A 81 5.74 -11.23 -6.29
N ARG A 82 4.83 -12.22 -6.24
CA ARG A 82 4.62 -13.17 -7.34
C ARG A 82 4.15 -12.48 -8.62
N ILE A 83 3.21 -11.54 -8.52
CA ILE A 83 2.70 -10.81 -9.68
C ILE A 83 3.74 -9.82 -10.17
N ASN A 84 4.40 -9.11 -9.27
CA ASN A 84 5.44 -8.13 -9.58
C ASN A 84 6.62 -8.76 -10.34
N ALA A 85 6.98 -10.00 -10.02
CA ALA A 85 8.05 -10.74 -10.71
C ALA A 85 7.71 -11.15 -12.16
N ARG A 86 6.47 -10.99 -12.62
CA ARG A 86 6.07 -11.36 -13.99
C ARG A 86 6.68 -10.40 -15.03
N PRO A 87 7.40 -10.89 -16.06
CA PRO A 87 8.00 -10.02 -17.07
C PRO A 87 7.01 -9.08 -17.78
N ALA A 88 5.79 -9.58 -18.08
CA ALA A 88 4.75 -8.78 -18.70
C ALA A 88 4.26 -7.64 -17.77
N VAL A 89 4.21 -7.86 -16.46
CA VAL A 89 3.85 -6.85 -15.47
C VAL A 89 4.94 -5.78 -15.42
N GLN A 90 6.21 -6.18 -15.32
CA GLN A 90 7.33 -5.25 -15.34
C GLN A 90 7.37 -4.41 -16.61
N LYS A 91 7.16 -5.04 -17.78
CA LYS A 91 7.06 -4.31 -19.04
C LYS A 91 5.91 -3.30 -19.04
N GLY A 92 4.74 -3.70 -18.53
CA GLY A 92 3.56 -2.82 -18.45
C GLY A 92 3.77 -1.65 -17.49
N LEU A 93 4.45 -1.85 -16.37
CA LEU A 93 4.74 -0.79 -15.40
C LEU A 93 5.65 0.32 -15.98
N HIS A 94 6.40 0.06 -17.04
CA HIS A 94 7.30 1.03 -17.66
C HIS A 94 6.67 1.80 -18.84
N VAL A 95 5.36 1.72 -19.03
CA VAL A 95 4.64 2.41 -20.12
C VAL A 95 3.77 3.53 -19.55
N PRO A 96 3.90 4.78 -20.05
CA PRO A 96 4.88 5.30 -21.02
C PRO A 96 6.27 5.54 -20.42
N ASN A 97 6.36 5.63 -19.08
CA ASN A 97 7.60 5.89 -18.35
C ASN A 97 7.67 5.02 -17.08
N ALA A 98 8.88 4.81 -16.56
CA ALA A 98 9.06 4.11 -15.29
C ALA A 98 8.30 4.80 -14.14
N PRO A 99 7.49 4.08 -13.36
CA PRO A 99 6.70 4.68 -12.30
C PRO A 99 7.57 5.10 -11.11
N SER A 100 7.29 6.29 -10.57
CA SER A 100 8.01 6.83 -9.39
C SER A 100 7.35 6.50 -8.04
N VAL A 101 6.15 5.92 -8.06
CA VAL A 101 5.32 5.73 -6.85
C VAL A 101 5.05 4.27 -6.51
N THR A 102 5.60 3.32 -7.26
CA THR A 102 5.48 1.89 -6.95
C THR A 102 6.23 1.54 -5.67
N ASN A 103 5.88 0.42 -5.06
CA ASN A 103 6.54 -0.05 -3.84
C ASN A 103 8.06 -0.20 -4.04
N ASP A 104 8.50 -0.77 -5.16
CA ASP A 104 9.94 -0.90 -5.46
C ASP A 104 10.63 0.46 -5.58
N ALA A 105 10.03 1.38 -6.33
CA ALA A 105 10.58 2.73 -6.49
C ALA A 105 10.59 3.49 -5.15
N PHE A 106 9.55 3.32 -4.34
CA PHE A 106 9.47 3.90 -3.01
C PHE A 106 10.57 3.36 -2.09
N LEU A 107 10.72 2.04 -2.00
CA LEU A 107 11.72 1.41 -1.15
C LEU A 107 13.15 1.79 -1.57
N LYS A 108 13.42 1.82 -2.87
CA LYS A 108 14.69 2.28 -3.41
C LYS A 108 14.98 3.72 -2.99
N LYS A 109 14.02 4.62 -3.17
CA LYS A 109 14.18 6.02 -2.76
C LYS A 109 14.42 6.16 -1.25
N GLN A 110 13.77 5.34 -0.43
CA GLN A 110 14.00 5.32 1.02
C GLN A 110 15.42 4.86 1.39
N GLN A 111 16.10 4.07 0.56
CA GLN A 111 17.47 3.63 0.80
C GLN A 111 18.50 4.69 0.40
N GLU A 112 18.21 5.48 -0.62
CA GLU A 112 19.18 6.38 -1.30
C GLU A 112 19.04 7.85 -0.87
N ASP A 113 17.91 8.26 -0.26
CA ASP A 113 17.55 9.66 -0.03
C ASP A 113 17.17 9.90 1.45
N SER A 114 18.06 10.59 2.17
CA SER A 114 17.86 10.93 3.58
C SER A 114 16.68 11.90 3.83
N GLU A 115 16.40 12.81 2.90
CA GLU A 115 15.23 13.67 2.98
C GLU A 115 13.93 12.86 2.86
N ALA A 116 13.92 11.89 1.94
CA ALA A 116 12.77 10.99 1.80
C ALA A 116 12.56 10.15 3.05
N GLN A 117 13.62 9.68 3.71
CA GLN A 117 13.54 8.98 4.99
C GLN A 117 12.95 9.86 6.09
N GLN A 118 13.45 11.08 6.24
CA GLN A 118 12.95 12.01 7.26
C GLN A 118 11.48 12.35 7.03
N LYS A 119 11.12 12.66 5.79
CA LYS A 119 9.72 12.93 5.42
C LYS A 119 8.80 11.75 5.72
N GLU A 120 9.23 10.54 5.45
CA GLU A 120 8.44 9.34 5.76
C GLU A 120 8.29 9.11 7.26
N LYS A 121 9.35 9.38 8.03
CA LYS A 121 9.30 9.32 9.49
C LYS A 121 8.27 10.31 10.06
N ASP A 122 8.28 11.55 9.57
CA ASP A 122 7.34 12.59 10.00
C ASP A 122 5.88 12.23 9.67
N LEU A 123 5.67 11.64 8.48
CA LEU A 123 4.34 11.15 8.06
C LEU A 123 3.84 10.01 8.94
N LYS A 124 4.71 9.05 9.27
CA LYS A 124 4.38 7.94 10.17
C LYS A 124 4.08 8.41 11.59
N GLU A 125 4.85 9.38 12.09
CA GLU A 125 4.58 9.99 13.40
C GLU A 125 3.23 10.70 13.42
N HIS A 126 2.92 11.50 12.38
CA HIS A 126 1.61 12.13 12.23
C HIS A 126 0.47 11.10 12.21
N LEU A 127 0.61 10.03 11.44
CA LEU A 127 -0.37 8.95 11.38
C LEU A 127 -0.54 8.26 12.74
N GLY A 128 0.56 8.00 13.45
CA GLY A 128 0.53 7.42 14.79
C GLY A 128 -0.23 8.29 15.79
N LYS A 129 0.03 9.60 15.80
CA LYS A 129 -0.71 10.57 16.62
C LYS A 129 -2.20 10.60 16.24
N ALA A 130 -2.52 10.60 14.95
CA ALA A 130 -3.90 10.58 14.47
C ALA A 130 -4.63 9.29 14.88
N LYS A 131 -4.01 8.14 14.75
CA LYS A 131 -4.59 6.85 15.18
C LYS A 131 -4.86 6.83 16.70
N SER A 132 -3.95 7.35 17.51
CA SER A 132 -4.12 7.45 18.96
C SER A 132 -5.24 8.41 19.34
N GLN A 133 -5.31 9.58 18.70
CA GLN A 133 -6.31 10.61 18.97
C GLN A 133 -7.74 10.11 18.71
N TYR A 134 -7.96 9.34 17.67
CA TYR A 134 -9.26 8.81 17.27
C TYR A 134 -9.48 7.36 17.68
N ASN A 135 -8.58 6.80 18.51
CA ASN A 135 -8.63 5.42 19.02
C ASN A 135 -8.84 4.37 17.91
N TYR A 136 -8.29 4.64 16.71
CA TYR A 136 -8.38 3.72 15.60
C TYR A 136 -7.40 2.56 15.81
N LYS A 137 -7.93 1.36 15.91
CA LYS A 137 -7.12 0.13 15.89
C LYS A 137 -7.58 -0.71 14.70
N TYR A 138 -6.65 -0.96 13.77
CA TYR A 138 -6.86 -2.05 12.84
C TYR A 138 -6.85 -3.35 13.63
N SER A 139 -8.00 -4.01 13.68
CA SER A 139 -8.07 -5.41 14.11
C SER A 139 -8.18 -6.25 12.86
N SER A 140 -7.21 -7.14 12.63
CA SER A 140 -7.38 -8.18 11.62
C SER A 140 -8.69 -8.90 11.91
N PRO A 141 -9.58 -9.02 10.93
CA PRO A 141 -10.84 -9.72 11.14
C PRO A 141 -10.58 -11.16 11.52
#